data_0cbbcca4f3b28df6a851d1ac1e2905f7
#
_entry.id   0cbbcca4f3b28df6a851d1ac1e2905f7
#
_cell.length_a   1.000
_cell.length_b   1.000
_cell.length_c   1.000
_cell.angle_alpha   90.00
_cell.angle_beta   90.00
_cell.angle_gamma   90.00
#
_symmetry.space_group_name_H-M   'P 1'
#
loop_
_entity.id
_entity.type
_entity.pdbx_description
1 polymer ?
#
loop_
_entity_poly.entity_id
_entity_poly.type
_entity_poly.pdbx_seq_one_letter_code
_entity_poly.pdbx_strand_id
1 'polypeptide(L)'
;MTGERTRRPAGTPIYLEPLYWWDIPVLVGLEETLFPGDSPWSAEMFWSELAAGHHYVVHRDTTGLIDGYAGLMVVADEAEVQTVGVRPDGQGVGLGRAMLRHLMTVAGDRRVLLEVRTDNVNALALYASEGFVTLGIRRRYYRPSGADAYTMAYPQ
;
A
#
# COMPACT_ATOMS: atom_id res chain seq x y z
N MET A 1 31.31 4.65 -0.50
CA MET A 1 30.64 4.51 -1.81
C MET A 1 29.15 4.73 -1.63
N THR A 2 28.71 5.93 -1.90
CA THR A 2 27.30 6.23 -2.02
C THR A 2 26.83 5.64 -3.34
N GLY A 3 26.23 4.45 -3.28
CA GLY A 3 25.60 3.88 -4.43
C GLY A 3 24.47 4.78 -4.87
N GLU A 4 24.67 5.51 -5.92
CA GLU A 4 23.65 6.28 -6.62
C GLU A 4 22.59 5.28 -7.07
N ARG A 5 21.52 5.16 -6.25
CA ARG A 5 20.38 4.32 -6.65
C ARG A 5 19.71 5.03 -7.79
N THR A 6 19.90 4.49 -8.97
CA THR A 6 19.31 5.02 -10.19
C THR A 6 17.79 5.00 -10.07
N ARG A 7 17.20 6.18 -9.95
CA ARG A 7 15.74 6.32 -10.08
C ARG A 7 15.30 5.68 -11.39
N ARG A 8 14.25 4.91 -11.32
CA ARG A 8 13.64 4.35 -12.52
C ARG A 8 13.26 5.49 -13.47
N PRO A 9 13.65 5.43 -14.76
CA PRO A 9 13.27 6.45 -15.73
C PRO A 9 11.75 6.59 -15.84
N ALA A 10 11.28 7.82 -16.05
CA ALA A 10 9.87 8.07 -16.33
C ALA A 10 9.42 7.26 -17.56
N GLY A 11 8.24 6.63 -17.47
CA GLY A 11 7.70 5.80 -18.55
C GLY A 11 8.21 4.35 -18.58
N THR A 12 9.08 3.94 -17.66
CA THR A 12 9.47 2.52 -17.54
C THR A 12 8.25 1.70 -17.13
N PRO A 13 7.92 0.60 -17.82
CA PRO A 13 6.82 -0.27 -17.43
C PRO A 13 6.97 -0.78 -16.01
N ILE A 14 5.86 -0.83 -15.27
CA ILE A 14 5.80 -1.35 -13.91
C ILE A 14 5.23 -2.75 -13.97
N TYR A 15 6.01 -3.73 -13.53
CA TYR A 15 5.57 -5.12 -13.42
C TYR A 15 5.39 -5.46 -11.95
N LEU A 16 4.20 -5.94 -11.61
CA LEU A 16 3.88 -6.39 -10.28
C LEU A 16 3.86 -7.90 -10.23
N GLU A 17 4.43 -8.47 -9.18
CA GLU A 17 4.50 -9.91 -8.95
C GLU A 17 3.66 -10.27 -7.73
N PRO A 18 3.15 -11.51 -7.63
CA PRO A 18 2.52 -11.97 -6.39
C PRO A 18 3.48 -11.90 -5.22
N LEU A 19 2.95 -11.60 -4.03
CA LEU A 19 3.69 -11.76 -2.79
C LEU A 19 3.83 -13.24 -2.48
N TYR A 20 5.06 -13.72 -2.29
CA TYR A 20 5.35 -15.06 -1.82
C TYR A 20 5.73 -15.05 -0.33
N TRP A 21 5.57 -16.18 0.35
CA TRP A 21 5.81 -16.25 1.79
C TRP A 21 7.25 -15.86 2.17
N TRP A 22 8.23 -16.14 1.31
CA TRP A 22 9.64 -15.78 1.54
C TRP A 22 9.93 -14.28 1.41
N ASP A 23 9.01 -13.51 0.86
CA ASP A 23 9.12 -12.05 0.76
C ASP A 23 8.67 -11.35 2.06
N ILE A 24 7.92 -12.02 2.91
CA ILE A 24 7.30 -11.42 4.10
C ILE A 24 8.32 -10.73 5.03
N PRO A 25 9.50 -11.30 5.33
CA PRO A 25 10.46 -10.60 6.18
C PRO A 25 10.89 -9.24 5.65
N VAL A 26 11.00 -9.09 4.33
CA VAL A 26 11.33 -7.80 3.70
C VAL A 26 10.20 -6.80 3.89
N LEU A 27 8.96 -7.23 3.72
CA LEU A 27 7.79 -6.38 3.93
C LEU A 27 7.66 -5.91 5.38
N VAL A 28 7.94 -6.77 6.34
CA VAL A 28 7.95 -6.40 7.76
C VAL A 28 8.95 -5.28 8.03
N GLY A 29 10.14 -5.36 7.46
CA GLY A 29 11.16 -4.32 7.57
C GLY A 29 10.74 -3.01 6.92
N LEU A 30 10.07 -3.06 5.77
CA LEU A 30 9.53 -1.87 5.10
C LEU A 30 8.39 -1.23 5.91
N GLU A 31 7.50 -2.02 6.49
CA GLU A 31 6.44 -1.51 7.36
C GLU A 31 7.01 -0.75 8.56
N GLU A 32 8.03 -1.29 9.22
CA GLU A 32 8.71 -0.64 10.34
C GLU A 32 9.36 0.69 9.92
N THR A 33 9.92 0.74 8.72
CA THR A 33 10.54 1.95 8.17
C THR A 33 9.50 3.01 7.81
N LEU A 34 8.39 2.59 7.19
CA LEU A 34 7.36 3.51 6.67
C LEU A 34 6.38 3.97 7.74
N PHE A 35 6.08 3.12 8.70
CA PHE A 35 5.07 3.35 9.73
C PHE A 35 5.61 3.16 11.14
N PRO A 36 6.72 3.83 11.50
CA PRO A 36 7.34 3.63 12.81
C PRO A 36 6.40 4.08 13.92
N GLY A 37 6.26 3.26 14.96
CA GLY A 37 5.51 3.59 16.16
C GLY A 37 4.01 3.41 16.08
N ASP A 38 3.44 3.07 14.93
CA ASP A 38 1.98 2.93 14.77
C ASP A 38 1.56 1.52 14.34
N SER A 39 2.00 0.52 15.10
CA SER A 39 1.61 -0.88 14.88
C SER A 39 1.82 -1.33 13.43
N PRO A 40 3.05 -1.26 12.92
CA PRO A 40 3.33 -1.73 11.57
C PRO A 40 2.91 -3.21 11.45
N TRP A 41 2.56 -3.62 10.23
CA TRP A 41 2.14 -5.00 9.98
C TRP A 41 3.23 -5.98 10.38
N SER A 42 2.84 -7.00 11.14
CA SER A 42 3.72 -8.09 11.56
C SER A 42 3.77 -9.19 10.49
N ALA A 43 4.76 -10.09 10.62
CA ALA A 43 4.83 -11.27 9.77
C ALA A 43 3.54 -12.11 9.86
N GLU A 44 2.97 -12.27 11.04
CA GLU A 44 1.73 -13.04 11.25
C GLU A 44 0.55 -12.44 10.49
N MET A 45 0.45 -11.12 10.44
CA MET A 45 -0.61 -10.44 9.68
C MET A 45 -0.48 -10.74 8.19
N PHE A 46 0.71 -10.63 7.61
CA PHE A 46 0.94 -10.97 6.20
C PHE A 46 0.66 -12.46 5.93
N TRP A 47 1.10 -13.35 6.81
CA TRP A 47 0.81 -14.77 6.70
C TRP A 47 -0.69 -15.06 6.69
N SER A 48 -1.44 -14.41 7.57
CA SER A 48 -2.91 -14.56 7.62
C SER A 48 -3.57 -14.13 6.32
N GLU A 49 -3.13 -13.04 5.73
CA GLU A 49 -3.67 -12.53 4.48
C GLU A 49 -3.37 -13.47 3.31
N LEU A 50 -2.15 -14.01 3.22
CA LEU A 50 -1.81 -15.00 2.20
C LEU A 50 -2.60 -16.29 2.38
N ALA A 51 -2.75 -16.78 3.62
CA ALA A 51 -3.51 -17.98 3.92
C ALA A 51 -5.01 -17.82 3.56
N ALA A 52 -5.55 -16.61 3.74
CA ALA A 52 -6.92 -16.30 3.37
C ALA A 52 -7.12 -16.14 1.85
N GLY A 53 -6.05 -16.13 1.07
CA GLY A 53 -6.12 -15.97 -0.39
C GLY A 53 -6.36 -14.54 -0.85
N HIS A 54 -6.09 -13.54 -0.02
CA HIS A 54 -6.21 -12.14 -0.40
C HIS A 54 -5.14 -11.75 -1.41
N HIS A 55 -5.42 -10.69 -2.17
CA HIS A 55 -4.56 -10.29 -3.28
C HIS A 55 -3.44 -9.35 -2.83
N TYR A 56 -2.21 -9.87 -2.82
CA TYR A 56 -1.01 -9.13 -2.45
C TYR A 56 0.02 -9.16 -3.56
N VAL A 57 0.58 -8.00 -3.87
CA VAL A 57 1.59 -7.83 -4.91
C VAL A 57 2.81 -7.09 -4.39
N VAL A 58 3.94 -7.32 -5.04
CA VAL A 58 5.20 -6.62 -4.79
C VAL A 58 5.77 -6.08 -6.10
N HIS A 59 6.54 -5.02 -5.99
CA HIS A 59 7.39 -4.50 -7.05
C HIS A 59 8.84 -4.67 -6.65
N ARG A 60 9.69 -5.00 -7.63
CA ARG A 60 11.15 -5.13 -7.44
C ARG A 60 11.87 -4.05 -8.22
N ASP A 61 12.89 -3.48 -7.61
CA ASP A 61 13.76 -2.52 -8.29
C ASP A 61 14.69 -3.23 -9.31
N THR A 62 15.54 -2.46 -9.97
CA THR A 62 16.46 -2.99 -10.98
C THR A 62 17.50 -3.96 -10.42
N THR A 63 17.69 -3.99 -9.10
CA THR A 63 18.58 -4.93 -8.41
C THR A 63 17.86 -6.19 -7.93
N GLY A 64 16.54 -6.28 -8.12
CA GLY A 64 15.72 -7.40 -7.68
C GLY A 64 15.20 -7.27 -6.25
N LEU A 65 15.48 -6.16 -5.55
CA LEU A 65 14.98 -5.92 -4.19
C LEU A 65 13.58 -5.32 -4.23
N ILE A 66 12.74 -5.72 -3.27
CA ILE A 66 11.40 -5.16 -3.14
C ILE A 66 11.47 -3.70 -2.74
N ASP A 67 10.84 -2.83 -3.53
CA ASP A 67 10.71 -1.40 -3.27
C ASP A 67 9.27 -0.93 -3.12
N GLY A 68 8.31 -1.82 -3.35
CA GLY A 68 6.90 -1.54 -3.17
C GLY A 68 6.06 -2.78 -2.95
N TYR A 69 4.94 -2.62 -2.28
CA TYR A 69 3.99 -3.69 -2.01
C TYR A 69 2.58 -3.12 -1.81
N ALA A 70 1.57 -3.92 -2.10
CA ALA A 70 0.18 -3.53 -1.90
C ALA A 70 -0.69 -4.77 -1.65
N GLY A 71 -1.75 -4.60 -0.89
CA GLY A 71 -2.68 -5.68 -0.56
C GLY A 71 -4.14 -5.25 -0.61
N LEU A 72 -4.98 -6.14 -1.15
CA LEU A 72 -6.41 -5.96 -1.30
C LEU A 72 -7.15 -7.16 -0.72
N MET A 73 -8.14 -6.89 0.11
CA MET A 73 -9.12 -7.88 0.56
C MET A 73 -10.41 -7.67 -0.23
N VAL A 74 -10.93 -8.74 -0.81
CA VAL A 74 -12.22 -8.72 -1.51
C VAL A 74 -13.20 -9.58 -0.73
N VAL A 75 -14.33 -8.98 -0.33
CA VAL A 75 -15.43 -9.67 0.35
C VAL A 75 -16.75 -9.27 -0.30
N ALA A 76 -17.41 -10.20 -0.97
CA ALA A 76 -18.66 -9.98 -1.68
C ALA A 76 -18.53 -8.82 -2.70
N ASP A 77 -19.31 -7.77 -2.53
CA ASP A 77 -19.37 -6.61 -3.42
C ASP A 77 -18.49 -5.42 -2.95
N GLU A 78 -17.68 -5.64 -1.94
CA GLU A 78 -16.74 -4.64 -1.44
C GLU A 78 -15.29 -5.13 -1.52
N ALA A 79 -14.36 -4.19 -1.62
CA ALA A 79 -12.94 -4.45 -1.52
C ALA A 79 -12.30 -3.42 -0.59
N GLU A 80 -11.26 -3.83 0.12
CA GLU A 80 -10.52 -2.97 1.03
C GLU A 80 -9.04 -2.98 0.66
N VAL A 81 -8.49 -1.79 0.44
CA VAL A 81 -7.05 -1.59 0.35
C VAL A 81 -6.49 -1.68 1.76
N GLN A 82 -5.75 -2.76 2.04
CA GLN A 82 -5.25 -3.04 3.38
C GLN A 82 -3.92 -2.36 3.66
N THR A 83 -3.07 -2.31 2.66
CA THR A 83 -1.78 -1.63 2.75
C THR A 83 -1.25 -1.25 1.38
N VAL A 84 -0.56 -0.13 1.30
CA VAL A 84 0.25 0.29 0.15
C VAL A 84 1.51 0.92 0.71
N GLY A 85 2.65 0.37 0.38
CA GLY A 85 3.93 0.88 0.83
C GLY A 85 4.92 1.02 -0.31
N VAL A 86 5.67 2.12 -0.31
CA VAL A 86 6.77 2.37 -1.25
C VAL A 86 8.00 2.75 -0.43
N ARG A 87 9.09 2.03 -0.64
CA ARG A 87 10.38 2.33 0.01
C ARG A 87 10.73 3.81 -0.22
N PRO A 88 11.26 4.53 0.79
CA PRO A 88 11.47 5.97 0.69
C PRO A 88 12.24 6.43 -0.56
N ASP A 89 13.26 5.68 -0.97
CA ASP A 89 14.04 6.00 -2.17
C ASP A 89 13.35 5.67 -3.49
N GLY A 90 12.23 4.95 -3.44
CA GLY A 90 11.39 4.63 -4.61
C GLY A 90 10.15 5.52 -4.76
N GLN A 91 9.94 6.46 -3.85
CA GLN A 91 8.77 7.35 -3.88
C GLN A 91 8.91 8.46 -4.93
N GLY A 92 7.77 9.01 -5.36
CA GLY A 92 7.72 10.15 -6.28
C GLY A 92 7.89 9.80 -7.76
N VAL A 93 7.84 8.51 -8.13
CA VAL A 93 7.98 8.04 -9.52
C VAL A 93 6.76 7.26 -10.04
N GLY A 94 5.64 7.36 -9.33
CA GLY A 94 4.38 6.76 -9.76
C GLY A 94 4.16 5.30 -9.37
N LEU A 95 5.03 4.70 -8.56
CA LEU A 95 4.89 3.31 -8.14
C LEU A 95 3.65 3.09 -7.28
N GLY A 96 3.41 3.94 -6.28
CA GLY A 96 2.22 3.85 -5.44
C GLY A 96 0.92 3.97 -6.25
N ARG A 97 0.88 4.88 -7.21
CA ARG A 97 -0.25 5.05 -8.12
C ARG A 97 -0.47 3.80 -8.99
N ALA A 98 0.59 3.23 -9.52
CA ALA A 98 0.50 2.02 -10.34
C ALA A 98 -0.03 0.84 -9.54
N MET A 99 0.44 0.66 -8.31
CA MET A 99 -0.05 -0.39 -7.42
C MET A 99 -1.52 -0.17 -7.04
N LEU A 100 -1.90 1.05 -6.69
CA LEU A 100 -3.30 1.37 -6.40
C LEU A 100 -4.21 1.07 -7.59
N ARG A 101 -3.83 1.50 -8.79
CA ARG A 101 -4.59 1.21 -10.01
C ARG A 101 -4.71 -0.27 -10.29
N HIS A 102 -3.65 -1.04 -10.03
CA HIS A 102 -3.70 -2.48 -10.12
C HIS A 102 -4.74 -3.08 -9.17
N LEU A 103 -4.74 -2.66 -7.90
CA LEU A 103 -5.73 -3.11 -6.92
C LEU A 103 -7.15 -2.74 -7.35
N MET A 104 -7.36 -1.55 -7.89
CA MET A 104 -8.67 -1.12 -8.39
C MET A 104 -9.13 -1.96 -9.59
N THR A 105 -8.21 -2.36 -10.47
CA THR A 105 -8.52 -3.29 -11.56
C THR A 105 -8.96 -4.65 -11.02
N VAL A 106 -8.27 -5.17 -10.01
CA VAL A 106 -8.65 -6.43 -9.36
C VAL A 106 -10.00 -6.32 -8.66
N ALA A 107 -10.27 -5.19 -8.01
CA ALA A 107 -11.55 -4.92 -7.35
C ALA A 107 -12.72 -4.89 -8.35
N GLY A 108 -12.48 -4.48 -9.59
CA GLY A 108 -13.49 -4.39 -10.63
C GLY A 108 -14.56 -3.35 -10.28
N ASP A 109 -15.84 -3.74 -10.35
CA ASP A 109 -16.96 -2.84 -10.09
C ASP A 109 -17.30 -2.70 -8.59
N ARG A 110 -16.53 -3.33 -7.72
CA ARG A 110 -16.76 -3.27 -6.28
C ARG A 110 -16.45 -1.89 -5.73
N ARG A 111 -17.15 -1.52 -4.67
CA ARG A 111 -16.78 -0.36 -3.88
C ARG A 111 -15.46 -0.64 -3.17
N VAL A 112 -14.51 0.26 -3.32
CA VAL A 112 -13.18 0.13 -2.70
C VAL A 112 -13.07 1.08 -1.52
N LEU A 113 -12.72 0.54 -0.35
CA LEU A 113 -12.55 1.27 0.90
C LEU A 113 -11.09 1.27 1.33
N LEU A 114 -10.67 2.29 2.04
CA LEU A 114 -9.37 2.35 2.71
C LEU A 114 -9.41 3.28 3.91
N GLU A 115 -8.43 3.07 4.80
CA GLU A 115 -8.13 3.97 5.91
C GLU A 115 -6.76 4.60 5.67
N VAL A 116 -6.63 5.88 5.96
CA VAL A 116 -5.36 6.62 5.80
C VAL A 116 -5.21 7.64 6.92
N ARG A 117 -3.98 7.80 7.44
CA ARG A 117 -3.71 8.81 8.46
C ARG A 117 -4.08 10.20 7.94
N THR A 118 -4.72 11.00 8.79
CA THR A 118 -5.14 12.36 8.43
C THR A 118 -3.96 13.29 8.13
N ASP A 119 -2.77 12.96 8.61
CA ASP A 119 -1.53 13.73 8.37
C ASP A 119 -0.66 13.18 7.21
N ASN A 120 -1.08 12.10 6.56
CA ASN A 120 -0.36 11.55 5.42
C ASN A 120 -0.74 12.29 4.12
N VAL A 121 -0.17 13.47 3.95
CA VAL A 121 -0.51 14.38 2.84
C VAL A 121 -0.29 13.75 1.47
N ASN A 122 0.80 13.02 1.29
CA ASN A 122 1.12 12.38 0.01
C ASN A 122 0.12 11.30 -0.37
N ALA A 123 -0.25 10.44 0.58
CA ALA A 123 -1.24 9.40 0.36
C ALA A 123 -2.63 10.00 0.08
N LEU A 124 -3.03 11.00 0.86
CA LEU A 124 -4.31 11.70 0.65
C LEU A 124 -4.40 12.31 -0.75
N ALA A 125 -3.33 12.96 -1.22
CA ALA A 125 -3.29 13.52 -2.55
C ALA A 125 -3.39 12.43 -3.63
N LEU A 126 -2.71 11.30 -3.45
CA LEU A 126 -2.79 10.17 -4.37
C LEU A 126 -4.23 9.63 -4.45
N TYR A 127 -4.83 9.32 -3.33
CA TYR A 127 -6.17 8.74 -3.31
C TYR A 127 -7.22 9.71 -3.87
N ALA A 128 -7.16 10.97 -3.49
CA ALA A 128 -8.06 11.99 -4.04
C ALA A 128 -7.92 12.12 -5.57
N SER A 129 -6.68 12.12 -6.08
CA SER A 129 -6.42 12.21 -7.52
C SER A 129 -6.93 11.02 -8.31
N GLU A 130 -7.08 9.86 -7.66
CA GLU A 130 -7.62 8.64 -8.26
C GLU A 130 -9.14 8.50 -8.07
N GLY A 131 -9.79 9.49 -7.49
CA GLY A 131 -11.25 9.54 -7.38
C GLY A 131 -11.80 9.07 -6.04
N PHE A 132 -10.97 8.78 -5.05
CA PHE A 132 -11.43 8.46 -3.71
C PHE A 132 -11.98 9.71 -3.02
N VAL A 133 -13.04 9.53 -2.25
CA VAL A 133 -13.65 10.59 -1.46
C VAL A 133 -13.64 10.21 0.02
N THR A 134 -13.51 11.20 0.89
CA THR A 134 -13.57 10.99 2.33
C THR A 134 -15.01 10.77 2.79
N LEU A 135 -15.26 9.67 3.49
CA LEU A 135 -16.56 9.36 4.09
C LEU A 135 -16.66 9.84 5.52
N GLY A 136 -15.58 9.82 6.28
CA GLY A 136 -15.56 10.18 7.69
C GLY A 136 -14.19 10.07 8.31
N ILE A 137 -14.14 10.31 9.62
CA ILE A 137 -12.92 10.26 10.42
C ILE A 137 -13.09 9.18 11.49
N ARG A 138 -12.07 8.33 11.62
CA ARG A 138 -11.90 7.43 12.76
C ARG A 138 -10.89 8.03 13.70
N ARG A 139 -11.35 8.55 14.84
CA ARG A 139 -10.48 9.17 15.82
C ARG A 139 -9.68 8.13 16.59
N ARG A 140 -8.41 8.45 16.86
CA ARG A 140 -7.47 7.60 17.60
C ARG A 140 -7.37 6.19 17.02
N TYR A 141 -7.40 6.11 15.69
CA TYR A 141 -7.37 4.83 14.96
C TYR A 141 -6.01 4.14 15.06
N TYR A 142 -4.93 4.90 14.93
CA TYR A 142 -3.57 4.37 14.98
C TYR A 142 -3.04 4.38 16.41
N ARG A 143 -2.35 3.32 16.78
CA ARG A 143 -1.75 3.17 18.11
C ARG A 143 -0.26 2.84 17.98
N PRO A 144 0.62 3.36 18.85
CA PRO A 144 0.33 4.12 20.07
C PRO A 144 0.14 5.63 19.88
N SER A 145 0.39 6.20 18.68
CA SER A 145 0.35 7.67 18.50
C SER A 145 -1.00 8.30 18.80
N GLY A 146 -2.08 7.57 18.60
CA GLY A 146 -3.42 8.10 18.69
C GLY A 146 -3.83 8.95 17.48
N ALA A 147 -3.09 8.83 16.36
CA ALA A 147 -3.41 9.54 15.13
C ALA A 147 -4.77 9.12 14.57
N ASP A 148 -5.48 10.09 14.02
CA ASP A 148 -6.76 9.86 13.35
C ASP A 148 -6.58 9.30 11.96
N ALA A 149 -7.61 8.59 11.46
CA ALA A 149 -7.68 8.13 10.09
C ALA A 149 -8.90 8.70 9.38
N TYR A 150 -8.75 9.01 8.09
CA TYR A 150 -9.88 9.15 7.19
C TYR A 150 -10.27 7.79 6.63
N THR A 151 -11.57 7.51 6.61
CA THR A 151 -12.12 6.45 5.78
C THR A 151 -12.43 7.05 4.42
N MET A 152 -11.87 6.48 3.37
CA MET A 152 -12.11 6.92 1.99
C MET A 152 -12.72 5.81 1.15
N ALA A 153 -13.46 6.16 0.11
CA ALA A 153 -14.12 5.21 -0.77
C ALA A 153 -14.05 5.60 -2.23
N TYR A 154 -14.08 4.58 -3.12
CA TYR A 154 -14.22 4.67 -4.57
C TYR A 154 -15.01 3.45 -5.09
N PRO A 155 -16.00 3.61 -6.01
CA PRO A 155 -16.80 4.81 -6.19
C PRO A 155 -17.63 5.11 -4.94
N GLN A 156 -18.29 6.25 -4.92
CA GLN A 156 -19.10 6.71 -3.77
C GLN A 156 -20.29 5.78 -3.47
#